data_d4ed92840b36fdfeacac441798ab62de
#
_entry.id   d4ed92840b36fdfeacac441798ab62de
#
_cell.length_a   1.000
_cell.length_b   1.000
_cell.length_c   1.000
_cell.angle_alpha   90.00
_cell.angle_beta   90.00
_cell.angle_gamma   90.00
#
_symmetry.space_group_name_H-M   'P 1'
#
loop_
_entity.id
_entity.type
_entity.pdbx_description
1 polymer ?
#
loop_
_entity_poly.entity_id
_entity_poly.type
_entity_poly.pdbx_seq_one_letter_code
_entity_poly.pdbx_strand_id
1 'polypeptide(L)'
;TLGVTMRNREGTLLKVEEQAAEGNGVVTRLRDARGNVYLHHLAYSPKTGVFTVWAEYCNLTGKEQTLESLQSFSISGIHALRGGKATLAGLKLHRLTSAWSRECRPEEDSFSNLGLDTSWARYGVKCERFGEVGSMSNRGHFPFAAVEDEERHIVWAEMMEAPSSWQMEVYAEKETCALSGGLADYE
;
A
#
# COMPACT_ATOMS: atom_id res chain seq x y z
N THR A 1 -8.23 4.54 -0.01
CA THR A 1 -7.94 3.42 -0.90
C THR A 1 -9.19 2.69 -1.31
N LEU A 2 -9.24 2.30 -2.56
CA LEU A 2 -10.31 1.48 -3.08
C LEU A 2 -9.97 -0.02 -3.02
N GLY A 3 -8.78 -0.40 -2.57
CA GLY A 3 -8.36 -1.77 -2.37
C GLY A 3 -9.35 -2.55 -1.52
N VAL A 4 -9.91 -3.63 -2.04
CA VAL A 4 -11.00 -4.35 -1.38
C VAL A 4 -10.47 -5.32 -0.36
N THR A 5 -9.26 -5.78 -0.56
CA THR A 5 -8.68 -6.87 0.20
C THR A 5 -8.06 -6.42 1.52
N MET A 6 -7.51 -5.22 1.56
CA MET A 6 -6.98 -4.62 2.80
C MET A 6 -7.96 -3.64 3.45
N ARG A 7 -9.20 -3.63 2.99
CA ARG A 7 -10.29 -2.88 3.62
C ARG A 7 -10.98 -3.71 4.66
N ASN A 8 -11.09 -3.18 5.83
CA ASN A 8 -12.16 -3.59 6.71
C ASN A 8 -13.30 -2.54 6.65
N ARG A 9 -14.44 -2.90 7.17
CA ARG A 9 -15.60 -2.01 7.26
C ARG A 9 -15.30 -0.77 8.11
N GLU A 10 -14.46 -0.89 9.12
CA GLU A 10 -14.10 0.19 10.03
C GLU A 10 -13.24 1.25 9.33
N GLY A 11 -12.28 0.83 8.49
CA GLY A 11 -11.45 1.75 7.73
C GLY A 11 -12.22 2.66 6.78
N THR A 12 -13.40 2.22 6.31
CA THR A 12 -14.27 3.04 5.46
C THR A 12 -15.09 4.07 6.23
N LEU A 13 -15.14 3.96 7.54
CA LEU A 13 -15.91 4.82 8.43
C LEU A 13 -15.04 5.79 9.23
N LEU A 14 -13.75 5.86 8.94
CA LEU A 14 -12.84 6.81 9.57
C LEU A 14 -13.23 8.25 9.22
N LYS A 15 -13.31 9.08 10.24
CA LYS A 15 -13.55 10.52 10.09
C LYS A 15 -12.28 11.27 10.43
N VAL A 16 -11.89 12.20 9.57
CA VAL A 16 -10.81 13.13 9.87
C VAL A 16 -11.30 14.09 10.95
N GLU A 17 -10.60 14.16 12.08
CA GLU A 17 -10.86 15.10 13.16
C GLU A 17 -9.98 16.34 13.02
N GLU A 18 -8.71 16.13 12.70
CA GLU A 18 -7.71 17.19 12.63
C GLU A 18 -6.61 16.83 11.64
N GLN A 19 -6.03 17.84 11.03
CA GLN A 19 -4.81 17.72 10.26
C GLN A 19 -3.90 18.89 10.62
N ALA A 20 -2.69 18.59 11.05
CA ALA A 20 -1.71 19.58 11.49
C ALA A 20 -0.37 19.39 10.76
N ALA A 21 0.31 20.49 10.51
CA ALA A 21 1.69 20.47 10.05
C ALA A 21 2.61 20.15 11.22
N GLU A 22 3.56 19.23 11.00
CA GLU A 22 4.59 18.85 11.98
C GLU A 22 5.95 18.77 11.27
N GLY A 23 6.82 19.71 11.57
CA GLY A 23 8.12 19.81 10.88
C GLY A 23 7.96 19.90 9.36
N ASN A 24 8.58 18.99 8.63
CA ASN A 24 8.47 18.87 7.18
C ASN A 24 7.35 17.87 6.76
N GLY A 25 6.36 17.69 7.60
CA GLY A 25 5.31 16.71 7.37
C GLY A 25 3.95 17.16 7.82
N VAL A 26 3.03 16.20 7.81
CA VAL A 26 1.64 16.38 8.20
C VAL A 26 1.21 15.18 9.05
N VAL A 27 0.52 15.45 10.14
CA VAL A 27 -0.16 14.43 10.94
C VAL A 27 -1.66 14.59 10.78
N THR A 28 -2.32 13.52 10.41
CA THR A 28 -3.78 13.47 10.30
C THR A 28 -4.34 12.57 11.38
N ARG A 29 -5.18 13.14 12.23
CA ARG A 29 -5.91 12.44 13.26
C ARG A 29 -7.27 12.00 12.73
N LEU A 30 -7.54 10.71 12.84
CA LEU A 30 -8.80 10.11 12.42
C LEU A 30 -9.44 9.35 13.57
N ARG A 31 -10.75 9.22 13.53
CA ARG A 31 -11.53 8.45 14.52
C ARG A 31 -12.47 7.49 13.84
N ASP A 32 -12.57 6.28 14.39
CA ASP A 32 -13.57 5.31 13.97
C ASP A 32 -14.91 5.48 14.72
N ALA A 33 -15.91 4.72 14.32
CA ALA A 33 -17.24 4.75 14.94
C ALA A 33 -17.27 4.21 16.38
N ARG A 34 -16.23 3.49 16.83
CA ARG A 34 -16.07 2.96 18.18
C ARG A 34 -15.36 3.92 19.11
N GLY A 35 -14.81 5.00 18.58
CA GLY A 35 -14.06 6.02 19.32
C GLY A 35 -12.54 5.81 19.34
N ASN A 36 -12.01 4.78 18.68
CA ASN A 36 -10.58 4.60 18.52
C ASN A 36 -9.98 5.71 17.67
N VAL A 37 -8.72 5.99 17.90
CA VAL A 37 -7.97 7.03 17.20
C VAL A 37 -6.88 6.40 16.35
N TYR A 38 -6.73 6.94 15.15
CA TYR A 38 -5.65 6.63 14.23
C TYR A 38 -4.89 7.92 13.95
N LEU A 39 -3.57 7.86 14.03
CA LEU A 39 -2.69 8.94 13.58
C LEU A 39 -1.98 8.48 12.33
N HIS A 40 -2.14 9.24 11.26
CA HIS A 40 -1.43 9.00 10.01
C HIS A 40 -0.40 10.10 9.81
N HIS A 41 0.84 9.71 9.75
CA HIS A 41 1.99 10.59 9.61
C HIS A 41 2.54 10.51 8.20
N LEU A 42 2.80 11.66 7.61
CA LEU A 42 3.50 11.80 6.33
C LEU A 42 4.61 12.83 6.55
N ALA A 43 5.85 12.40 6.45
CA ALA A 43 7.02 13.25 6.59
C ALA A 43 7.85 13.25 5.30
N TYR A 44 8.38 14.41 4.92
CA TYR A 44 9.26 14.58 3.77
C TYR A 44 10.67 14.88 4.22
N SER A 45 11.64 14.20 3.64
CA SER A 45 13.06 14.45 3.85
C SER A 45 13.64 15.26 2.69
N PRO A 46 13.91 16.57 2.85
CA PRO A 46 14.51 17.37 1.78
C PRO A 46 15.92 16.91 1.38
N LYS A 47 16.63 16.23 2.30
CA LYS A 47 17.97 15.73 2.06
C LYS A 47 18.00 14.55 1.10
N THR A 48 17.01 13.67 1.19
CA THR A 48 16.94 12.44 0.40
C THR A 48 15.86 12.47 -0.68
N GLY A 49 14.92 13.41 -0.61
CA GLY A 49 13.78 13.46 -1.49
C GLY A 49 12.72 12.37 -1.22
N VAL A 50 12.79 11.72 -0.07
CA VAL A 50 11.95 10.58 0.28
C VAL A 50 10.83 11.00 1.23
N PHE A 51 9.65 10.42 1.04
CA PHE A 51 8.56 10.47 2.01
C PHE A 51 8.64 9.27 2.95
N THR A 52 8.47 9.52 4.24
CA THR A 52 8.28 8.48 5.26
C THR A 52 6.84 8.53 5.74
N VAL A 53 6.18 7.38 5.77
CA VAL A 53 4.76 7.27 6.12
C VAL A 53 4.60 6.19 7.17
N TRP A 54 3.84 6.48 8.23
CA TRP A 54 3.47 5.46 9.22
C TRP A 54 2.11 5.75 9.82
N ALA A 55 1.51 4.73 10.41
CA ALA A 55 0.23 4.84 11.09
C ALA A 55 0.34 4.34 12.52
N GLU A 56 -0.37 5.01 13.43
CA GLU A 56 -0.53 4.60 14.82
C GLU A 56 -2.00 4.29 15.10
N TYR A 57 -2.24 3.24 15.88
CA TYR A 57 -3.57 2.88 16.34
C TYR A 57 -3.65 3.01 17.87
N CYS A 58 -4.60 3.79 18.33
CA CYS A 58 -4.86 3.99 19.75
C CYS A 58 -6.23 3.40 20.11
N ASN A 59 -6.23 2.26 20.82
CA ASN A 59 -7.45 1.68 21.38
C ASN A 59 -7.92 2.50 22.57
N LEU A 60 -9.01 3.23 22.42
CA LEU A 60 -9.62 4.05 23.47
C LEU A 60 -10.94 3.47 23.99
N THR A 61 -11.29 2.25 23.59
CA THR A 61 -12.57 1.62 23.99
C THR A 61 -12.56 1.06 25.41
N GLY A 62 -11.39 0.92 26.03
CA GLY A 62 -11.23 0.26 27.33
C GLY A 62 -11.45 -1.26 27.29
N LYS A 63 -11.58 -1.84 26.09
CA LYS A 63 -11.74 -3.28 25.87
C LYS A 63 -10.63 -3.79 24.98
N GLU A 64 -10.26 -5.05 25.12
CA GLU A 64 -9.37 -5.73 24.21
C GLU A 64 -9.95 -5.72 22.78
N GLN A 65 -9.09 -5.45 21.81
CA GLN A 65 -9.43 -5.44 20.38
C GLN A 65 -8.34 -6.13 19.58
N THR A 66 -8.74 -6.94 18.63
CA THR A 66 -7.81 -7.54 17.66
C THR A 66 -7.65 -6.58 16.49
N LEU A 67 -6.41 -6.28 16.16
CA LEU A 67 -6.03 -5.51 14.99
C LEU A 67 -5.50 -6.48 13.92
N GLU A 68 -6.31 -6.77 12.92
CA GLU A 68 -5.95 -7.72 11.86
C GLU A 68 -5.00 -7.11 10.83
N SER A 69 -5.15 -5.82 10.56
CA SER A 69 -4.25 -5.10 9.66
C SER A 69 -4.19 -3.62 9.98
N LEU A 70 -3.04 -3.01 9.73
CA LEU A 70 -2.84 -1.57 9.81
C LEU A 70 -2.01 -1.13 8.61
N GLN A 71 -2.64 -0.50 7.64
CA GLN A 71 -1.95 0.05 6.49
C GLN A 71 -1.13 1.26 6.89
N SER A 72 0.14 1.25 6.56
CA SER A 72 1.05 2.38 6.77
C SER A 72 0.93 3.40 5.65
N PHE A 73 0.73 2.94 4.41
CA PHE A 73 0.64 3.81 3.25
C PHE A 73 -0.39 3.33 2.24
N SER A 74 -0.79 4.24 1.37
CA SER A 74 -1.51 3.95 0.14
C SER A 74 -1.30 5.08 -0.86
N ILE A 75 -0.65 4.77 -1.98
CA ILE A 75 -0.56 5.65 -3.13
C ILE A 75 -1.65 5.25 -4.11
N SER A 76 -2.50 6.19 -4.46
CA SER A 76 -3.55 5.99 -5.47
C SER A 76 -3.42 7.01 -6.60
N GLY A 77 -4.12 6.77 -7.70
CA GLY A 77 -4.08 7.65 -8.85
C GLY A 77 -2.78 7.56 -9.66
N ILE A 78 -2.01 6.48 -9.50
CA ILE A 78 -0.78 6.22 -10.27
C ILE A 78 -1.05 6.37 -11.78
N HIS A 79 -2.28 6.10 -12.17
CA HIS A 79 -2.74 6.17 -13.54
C HIS A 79 -3.38 7.52 -13.93
N ALA A 80 -3.90 8.29 -12.99
CA ALA A 80 -4.58 9.56 -13.26
C ALA A 80 -3.67 10.60 -13.94
N LEU A 81 -2.36 10.40 -13.88
CA LEU A 81 -1.37 11.24 -14.57
C LEU A 81 -1.27 10.96 -16.08
N ARG A 82 -1.88 9.90 -16.56
CA ARG A 82 -1.96 9.60 -17.99
C ARG A 82 -3.05 10.45 -18.64
N GLY A 83 -2.70 11.40 -19.48
CA GLY A 83 -3.67 12.07 -20.34
C GLY A 83 -4.14 11.14 -21.45
N GLY A 84 -5.46 11.00 -21.68
CA GLY A 84 -6.02 10.23 -22.78
C GLY A 84 -6.70 8.91 -22.37
N LYS A 85 -7.00 8.05 -23.35
CA LYS A 85 -7.50 6.69 -23.12
C LYS A 85 -6.38 5.80 -22.58
N ALA A 86 -6.08 5.94 -21.35
CA ALA A 86 -5.02 5.21 -20.75
C ALA A 86 -5.45 3.78 -20.42
N THR A 87 -4.67 2.84 -20.79
CA THR A 87 -4.79 1.46 -20.35
C THR A 87 -3.71 1.19 -19.31
N LEU A 88 -4.01 0.39 -18.30
CA LEU A 88 -3.01 -0.07 -17.34
C LEU A 88 -1.97 -1.03 -17.95
N ALA A 89 -2.16 -1.43 -19.22
CA ALA A 89 -1.34 -2.38 -19.94
C ALA A 89 0.15 -1.97 -20.06
N GLY A 90 0.44 -0.67 -20.04
CA GLY A 90 1.82 -0.17 -20.09
C GLY A 90 2.47 -0.01 -18.71
N LEU A 91 1.87 -0.54 -17.66
CA LEU A 91 2.44 -0.55 -16.33
C LEU A 91 3.13 -1.89 -16.04
N LYS A 92 4.20 -1.82 -15.27
CA LYS A 92 4.93 -2.96 -14.74
C LYS A 92 4.98 -2.93 -13.23
N LEU A 93 4.91 -4.10 -12.62
CA LEU A 93 5.15 -4.30 -11.19
C LEU A 93 6.54 -4.88 -11.00
N HIS A 94 7.35 -4.22 -10.20
CA HIS A 94 8.64 -4.71 -9.76
C HIS A 94 8.53 -5.14 -8.30
N ARG A 95 9.03 -6.33 -8.01
CA ARG A 95 9.10 -6.91 -6.67
C ARG A 95 10.51 -7.45 -6.43
N LEU A 96 10.82 -7.71 -5.18
CA LEU A 96 12.03 -8.41 -4.80
C LEU A 96 11.64 -9.72 -4.11
N THR A 97 12.02 -10.84 -4.73
CA THR A 97 11.87 -12.16 -4.11
C THR A 97 13.08 -12.50 -3.28
N SER A 98 12.87 -13.31 -2.27
CA SER A 98 13.91 -13.67 -1.31
C SER A 98 13.81 -15.14 -0.93
N ALA A 99 14.94 -15.82 -0.89
CA ALA A 99 15.09 -17.17 -0.37
C ALA A 99 16.48 -17.32 0.25
N TRP A 100 16.72 -18.39 0.98
CA TRP A 100 18.02 -18.65 1.59
C TRP A 100 19.14 -18.61 0.53
N SER A 101 20.13 -17.74 0.73
CA SER A 101 21.25 -17.46 -0.19
C SER A 101 20.81 -16.96 -1.58
N ARG A 102 19.61 -16.39 -1.69
CA ARG A 102 19.05 -15.79 -2.90
C ARG A 102 18.18 -14.59 -2.56
N GLU A 103 18.66 -13.72 -1.69
CA GLU A 103 17.95 -12.54 -1.21
C GLU A 103 17.87 -11.46 -2.29
N CYS A 104 16.80 -10.67 -2.23
CA CYS A 104 16.58 -9.48 -3.06
C CYS A 104 16.69 -9.73 -4.56
N ARG A 105 16.11 -10.80 -5.08
CA ARG A 105 16.09 -11.08 -6.52
C ARG A 105 15.01 -10.22 -7.19
N PRO A 106 15.36 -9.40 -8.17
CA PRO A 106 14.38 -8.60 -8.89
C PRO A 106 13.46 -9.49 -9.73
N GLU A 107 12.19 -9.22 -9.65
CA GLU A 107 11.12 -9.79 -10.46
C GLU A 107 10.32 -8.66 -11.08
N GLU A 108 10.02 -8.79 -12.37
CA GLU A 108 9.27 -7.82 -13.14
C GLU A 108 8.11 -8.52 -13.85
N ASP A 109 6.91 -8.01 -13.66
CA ASP A 109 5.71 -8.48 -14.29
C ASP A 109 4.94 -7.33 -14.95
N SER A 110 4.49 -7.52 -16.19
CA SER A 110 3.55 -6.57 -16.77
C SER A 110 2.18 -6.70 -16.11
N PHE A 111 1.45 -5.60 -16.02
CA PHE A 111 0.07 -5.63 -15.50
C PHE A 111 -0.83 -6.55 -16.34
N SER A 112 -0.55 -6.69 -17.63
CA SER A 112 -1.26 -7.64 -18.50
C SER A 112 -1.01 -9.09 -18.09
N ASN A 113 0.23 -9.46 -17.78
CA ASN A 113 0.56 -10.81 -17.30
C ASN A 113 -0.11 -11.13 -15.97
N LEU A 114 -0.16 -10.16 -15.07
CA LEU A 114 -0.83 -10.28 -13.76
C LEU A 114 -2.37 -10.22 -13.89
N GLY A 115 -2.88 -9.93 -15.09
CA GLY A 115 -4.30 -9.73 -15.31
C GLY A 115 -4.84 -8.48 -14.61
N LEU A 116 -3.99 -7.52 -14.30
CA LEU A 116 -4.35 -6.21 -13.79
C LEU A 116 -4.75 -5.24 -14.91
N ASP A 117 -4.54 -5.63 -16.14
CA ASP A 117 -5.04 -4.94 -17.33
C ASP A 117 -6.56 -5.08 -17.39
N THR A 118 -7.26 -3.96 -17.24
CA THR A 118 -8.66 -3.94 -16.87
C THR A 118 -9.65 -3.93 -18.01
N SER A 119 -9.31 -4.39 -19.17
CA SER A 119 -10.29 -4.57 -20.25
C SER A 119 -11.50 -5.43 -19.82
N TRP A 120 -11.33 -6.24 -18.78
CA TRP A 120 -12.34 -7.13 -18.20
C TRP A 120 -12.88 -6.70 -16.84
N ALA A 121 -12.47 -5.58 -16.29
CA ALA A 121 -12.81 -5.16 -14.93
C ALA A 121 -14.27 -4.70 -14.72
N ARG A 122 -15.16 -5.03 -15.61
CA ARG A 122 -16.61 -4.81 -15.38
C ARG A 122 -17.14 -5.58 -14.15
N TYR A 123 -16.45 -6.61 -13.69
CA TYR A 123 -17.00 -7.59 -12.76
C TYR A 123 -16.13 -7.85 -11.52
N GLY A 124 -15.09 -7.08 -11.28
CA GLY A 124 -14.28 -7.28 -10.10
C GLY A 124 -13.06 -6.39 -10.01
N VAL A 125 -12.60 -6.27 -8.81
CA VAL A 125 -11.32 -5.68 -8.47
C VAL A 125 -10.27 -6.74 -8.71
N LYS A 126 -9.26 -6.40 -9.49
CA LYS A 126 -8.07 -7.22 -9.61
C LYS A 126 -6.99 -6.69 -8.68
N CYS A 127 -6.39 -7.61 -7.97
CA CYS A 127 -5.40 -7.32 -6.98
C CYS A 127 -4.29 -8.35 -7.08
N GLU A 128 -3.08 -7.89 -7.15
CA GLU A 128 -1.89 -8.67 -6.88
C GLU A 128 -1.44 -8.40 -5.46
N ARG A 129 -1.34 -9.46 -4.66
CA ARG A 129 -1.02 -9.39 -3.25
C ARG A 129 0.17 -10.29 -2.93
N PHE A 130 1.09 -9.76 -2.15
CA PHE A 130 2.24 -10.49 -1.65
C PHE A 130 2.64 -9.98 -0.27
N GLY A 131 3.34 -10.80 0.48
CA GLY A 131 3.74 -10.48 1.84
C GLY A 131 4.41 -11.67 2.50
N GLU A 132 4.68 -11.53 3.79
CA GLU A 132 5.29 -12.58 4.60
C GLU A 132 4.67 -12.64 5.98
N VAL A 133 4.68 -13.85 6.55
CA VAL A 133 4.11 -14.14 7.86
C VAL A 133 5.21 -14.42 8.88
N GLY A 134 5.06 -13.85 10.06
CA GLY A 134 5.89 -14.13 11.22
C GLY A 134 7.14 -13.25 11.32
N SER A 135 8.10 -13.72 12.10
CA SER A 135 9.31 -12.95 12.45
C SER A 135 10.38 -12.92 11.35
N MET A 136 10.27 -13.77 10.33
CA MET A 136 11.16 -13.75 9.16
C MET A 136 10.48 -13.04 8.00
N SER A 137 10.37 -11.76 8.11
CA SER A 137 9.55 -10.89 7.26
C SER A 137 10.05 -10.73 5.81
N ASN A 138 11.12 -11.41 5.43
CA ASN A 138 11.72 -11.35 4.09
C ASN A 138 12.04 -12.75 3.52
N ARG A 139 11.31 -13.77 3.93
CA ARG A 139 11.62 -15.16 3.56
C ARG A 139 11.29 -15.48 2.10
N GLY A 140 10.14 -15.07 1.61
CA GLY A 140 9.69 -15.31 0.23
C GLY A 140 9.71 -14.03 -0.60
N HIS A 141 9.31 -12.92 0.02
CA HIS A 141 9.35 -11.60 -0.58
C HIS A 141 10.11 -10.63 0.32
N PHE A 142 10.75 -9.67 -0.29
CA PHE A 142 11.26 -8.50 0.39
C PHE A 142 10.16 -7.42 0.42
N PRO A 143 10.03 -6.64 1.51
CA PRO A 143 8.94 -5.67 1.65
C PRO A 143 9.15 -4.43 0.76
N PHE A 144 9.17 -4.66 -0.54
CA PHE A 144 9.38 -3.67 -1.59
C PHE A 144 8.44 -3.92 -2.76
N ALA A 145 7.91 -2.84 -3.31
CA ALA A 145 7.18 -2.83 -4.57
C ALA A 145 7.45 -1.54 -5.33
N ALA A 146 7.46 -1.63 -6.64
CA ALA A 146 7.44 -0.45 -7.49
C ALA A 146 6.52 -0.67 -8.69
N VAL A 147 5.76 0.36 -9.03
CA VAL A 147 4.96 0.41 -10.26
C VAL A 147 5.64 1.38 -11.22
N GLU A 148 6.00 0.89 -12.37
CA GLU A 148 6.65 1.67 -13.43
C GLU A 148 5.68 1.98 -14.57
N ASP A 149 5.67 3.21 -15.00
CA ASP A 149 5.11 3.66 -16.27
C ASP A 149 6.25 3.88 -17.25
N GLU A 150 6.54 2.88 -18.09
CA GLU A 150 7.64 2.94 -19.05
C GLU A 150 7.46 4.06 -20.07
N GLU A 151 6.22 4.34 -20.48
CA GLU A 151 5.93 5.37 -21.49
C GLU A 151 6.29 6.77 -20.99
N ARG A 152 6.17 7.01 -19.68
CA ARG A 152 6.42 8.30 -19.06
C ARG A 152 7.71 8.36 -18.27
N HIS A 153 8.41 7.26 -18.13
CA HIS A 153 9.61 7.13 -17.32
C HIS A 153 9.38 7.57 -15.86
N ILE A 154 8.25 7.16 -15.29
CA ILE A 154 7.89 7.44 -13.89
C ILE A 154 7.81 6.11 -13.14
N VAL A 155 8.39 6.09 -11.96
CA VAL A 155 8.34 4.97 -11.04
C VAL A 155 7.77 5.44 -9.70
N TRP A 156 6.76 4.73 -9.19
CA TRP A 156 6.26 4.87 -7.81
C TRP A 156 6.78 3.68 -7.03
N ALA A 157 7.67 3.91 -6.09
CA ALA A 157 8.31 2.86 -5.33
C ALA A 157 8.06 3.03 -3.82
N GLU A 158 7.88 1.93 -3.16
CA GLU A 158 7.62 1.84 -1.73
C GLU A 158 8.43 0.72 -1.10
N MET A 159 8.94 0.97 0.09
CA MET A 159 9.61 -0.02 0.91
C MET A 159 9.08 0.08 2.35
N MET A 160 8.74 -1.05 2.93
CA MET A 160 8.33 -1.11 4.33
C MET A 160 9.44 -1.60 5.24
N GLU A 161 9.57 -0.97 6.39
CA GLU A 161 10.30 -1.52 7.51
C GLU A 161 9.34 -2.38 8.34
N ALA A 162 9.31 -3.68 8.07
CA ALA A 162 8.37 -4.61 8.69
C ALA A 162 9.09 -5.64 9.56
N PRO A 163 9.01 -5.54 10.89
CA PRO A 163 9.62 -6.50 11.81
C PRO A 163 8.78 -7.77 12.04
N SER A 164 7.60 -7.84 11.45
CA SER A 164 6.61 -8.92 11.64
C SER A 164 5.89 -9.23 10.34
N SER A 165 4.73 -9.89 10.42
CA SER A 165 3.88 -10.15 9.26
C SER A 165 3.48 -8.85 8.56
N TRP A 166 3.55 -8.84 7.24
CA TRP A 166 3.23 -7.69 6.41
C TRP A 166 2.60 -8.09 5.09
N GLN A 167 1.93 -7.16 4.47
CA GLN A 167 1.32 -7.33 3.17
C GLN A 167 1.44 -6.07 2.34
N MET A 168 1.75 -6.24 1.06
CA MET A 168 1.60 -5.24 0.01
C MET A 168 0.55 -5.68 -1.01
N GLU A 169 -0.12 -4.72 -1.60
CA GLU A 169 -1.16 -4.95 -2.58
C GLU A 169 -1.07 -3.93 -3.70
N VAL A 170 -1.01 -4.41 -4.93
CA VAL A 170 -1.23 -3.60 -6.13
C VAL A 170 -2.63 -3.87 -6.62
N TYR A 171 -3.38 -2.82 -6.76
CA TYR A 171 -4.79 -2.88 -7.00
C TYR A 171 -5.16 -2.09 -8.25
N ALA A 172 -5.96 -2.69 -9.12
CA ALA A 172 -6.43 -2.05 -10.34
C ALA A 172 -7.96 -2.11 -10.45
N GLU A 173 -8.59 -0.96 -10.61
CA GLU A 173 -10.02 -0.83 -10.86
C GLU A 173 -10.25 0.15 -12.01
N LYS A 174 -10.83 -0.35 -13.10
CA LYS A 174 -11.08 0.43 -14.33
C LYS A 174 -9.81 1.12 -14.82
N GLU A 175 -9.71 2.40 -14.54
CA GLU A 175 -8.63 3.28 -14.97
C GLU A 175 -7.74 3.74 -13.81
N THR A 176 -7.90 3.18 -12.63
CA THR A 176 -7.11 3.55 -11.46
C THR A 176 -6.23 2.41 -10.98
N CYS A 177 -5.03 2.77 -10.56
CA CYS A 177 -4.11 1.87 -9.90
C CYS A 177 -3.72 2.46 -8.55
N ALA A 178 -3.60 1.60 -7.55
CA ALA A 178 -3.09 1.95 -6.24
C ALA A 178 -2.07 0.90 -5.78
N LEU A 179 -1.08 1.36 -5.03
CA LEU A 179 -0.13 0.55 -4.29
C LEU A 179 -0.32 0.85 -2.81
N SER A 180 -0.49 -0.17 -2.01
CA SER A 180 -0.67 -0.02 -0.57
C SER A 180 0.01 -1.13 0.20
N GLY A 181 0.35 -0.86 1.46
CA GLY A 181 0.98 -1.83 2.32
C GLY A 181 0.91 -1.47 3.80
N GLY A 182 1.14 -2.48 4.62
CA GLY A 182 1.13 -2.33 6.06
C GLY A 182 1.33 -3.66 6.79
N LEU A 183 1.27 -3.58 8.10
CA LEU A 183 1.22 -4.76 8.94
C LEU A 183 -0.08 -5.51 8.67
N ALA A 184 0.00 -6.80 8.50
CA ALA A 184 -1.14 -7.67 8.31
C ALA A 184 -0.89 -9.00 8.99
N ASP A 185 -1.90 -9.53 9.64
CA ASP A 185 -1.91 -10.91 10.05
C ASP A 185 -2.50 -11.74 8.91
N TYR A 186 -1.78 -12.78 8.53
CA TYR A 186 -2.21 -13.70 7.50
C TYR A 186 -2.71 -14.95 8.20
N GLU A 187 -3.97 -15.18 8.17
CA GLU A 187 -4.54 -16.52 8.36
C GLU A 187 -4.76 -17.20 7.00
#